data_a36485308a48c4200f09c82e23d95053
#
_entry.id   a36485308a48c4200f09c82e23d95053
#
_cell.length_a   1.000
_cell.length_b   1.000
_cell.length_c   1.000
_cell.angle_alpha   90.00
_cell.angle_beta   90.00
_cell.angle_gamma   90.00
#
_symmetry.space_group_name_H-M   'P 1'
#
loop_
_entity.id
_entity.type
_entity.pdbx_description
1 polymer ?
#
loop_
_entity_poly.entity_id
_entity_poly.type
_entity_poly.pdbx_seq_one_letter_code
_entity_poly.pdbx_strand_id
1 'polypeptide(L)'
;MVCEGSLDTYGAGIACGTVSWVAWNILNKTIEASISISDLDAAKAMRCLKFRKRSQYAIEAAESATARLANLIISVNTPALKQKLKIDNKPQILVIGSEGNTDPDNYTKIISNELLSET
;
A
#
# COMPACT_ATOMS: atom_id res chain seq x y z
N MET A 1 -3.14 -17.38 15.07
CA MET A 1 -1.84 -16.67 15.06
C MET A 1 -2.13 -15.20 15.33
N VAL A 2 -1.50 -14.62 16.30
CA VAL A 2 -1.60 -13.20 16.68
C VAL A 2 -0.27 -12.55 16.34
N CYS A 3 -0.27 -11.36 15.74
CA CYS A 3 0.94 -10.61 15.48
C CYS A 3 1.43 -9.98 16.79
N GLU A 4 2.68 -10.24 17.15
CA GLU A 4 3.33 -9.61 18.30
C GLU A 4 4.06 -8.35 17.77
N GLY A 5 3.66 -7.19 18.25
CA GLY A 5 4.24 -5.90 17.84
C GLY A 5 3.24 -4.76 17.90
N SER A 6 3.71 -3.54 17.67
CA SER A 6 2.84 -2.38 17.55
C SER A 6 1.97 -2.51 16.30
N LEU A 7 0.69 -2.16 16.44
CA LEU A 7 -0.24 -1.96 15.33
C LEU A 7 -0.31 -0.48 14.92
N ASP A 8 0.64 0.31 15.41
CA ASP A 8 0.74 1.73 15.16
C ASP A 8 1.21 1.97 13.71
N THR A 9 0.30 2.38 12.85
CA THR A 9 0.51 2.59 11.42
C THR A 9 -0.50 3.59 10.89
N TYR A 10 -0.14 4.34 9.87
CA TYR A 10 -1.10 5.20 9.15
C TYR A 10 -2.18 4.38 8.44
N GLY A 11 -1.88 3.15 8.06
CA GLY A 11 -2.83 2.23 7.43
C GLY A 11 -3.82 1.59 8.39
N ALA A 12 -4.56 2.39 9.14
CA ALA A 12 -5.47 1.92 10.20
C ALA A 12 -6.47 0.86 9.70
N GLY A 13 -6.94 0.95 8.46
CA GLY A 13 -7.84 -0.01 7.84
C GLY A 13 -7.25 -1.41 7.61
N ILE A 14 -5.93 -1.55 7.69
CA ILE A 14 -5.20 -2.83 7.55
C ILE A 14 -4.40 -3.21 8.78
N ALA A 15 -4.51 -2.44 9.87
CA ALA A 15 -3.84 -2.69 11.14
C ALA A 15 -4.51 -3.83 11.93
N CYS A 16 -4.41 -5.05 11.44
CA CYS A 16 -5.07 -6.23 12.00
C CYS A 16 -4.05 -7.15 12.66
N GLY A 17 -4.08 -7.25 14.00
CA GLY A 17 -3.22 -8.13 14.79
C GLY A 17 -3.65 -9.60 14.76
N THR A 18 -4.84 -9.92 14.27
CA THR A 18 -5.36 -11.29 14.23
C THR A 18 -5.80 -11.67 12.83
N VAL A 19 -5.39 -12.85 12.41
CA VAL A 19 -5.73 -13.38 11.09
C VAL A 19 -7.21 -13.77 11.03
N SER A 20 -7.92 -13.35 9.97
CA SER A 20 -9.24 -13.86 9.64
C SER A 20 -9.13 -15.32 9.17
N TRP A 21 -9.74 -16.26 9.89
CA TRP A 21 -9.74 -17.68 9.54
C TRP A 21 -10.41 -17.94 8.18
N VAL A 22 -11.46 -17.21 7.87
CA VAL A 22 -12.16 -17.32 6.57
C VAL A 22 -11.24 -16.93 5.44
N ALA A 23 -10.59 -15.76 5.55
CA ALA A 23 -9.67 -15.30 4.54
C ALA A 23 -8.42 -16.20 4.46
N TRP A 24 -7.89 -16.65 5.59
CA TRP A 24 -6.69 -17.48 5.62
C TRP A 24 -6.86 -18.82 4.92
N ASN A 25 -8.01 -19.46 5.04
CA ASN A 25 -8.30 -20.71 4.35
C ASN A 25 -8.19 -20.61 2.82
N ILE A 26 -8.37 -19.43 2.27
CA ILE A 26 -8.21 -19.13 0.85
C ILE A 26 -6.79 -18.66 0.57
N LEU A 27 -6.34 -17.65 1.30
CA LEU A 27 -5.08 -16.95 1.05
C LEU A 27 -3.85 -17.86 1.16
N ASN A 28 -3.80 -18.74 2.15
CA ASN A 28 -2.66 -19.65 2.33
C ASN A 28 -2.44 -20.64 1.18
N LYS A 29 -3.43 -20.78 0.30
CA LYS A 29 -3.38 -21.66 -0.87
C LYS A 29 -3.18 -20.90 -2.18
N THR A 30 -3.43 -19.58 -2.18
CA THR A 30 -3.50 -18.76 -3.39
C THR A 30 -2.47 -17.64 -3.44
N ILE A 31 -1.98 -17.17 -2.30
CA ILE A 31 -0.94 -16.13 -2.25
C ILE A 31 0.41 -16.75 -2.62
N GLU A 32 1.06 -16.19 -3.63
CA GLU A 32 2.43 -16.57 -4.00
C GLU A 32 3.49 -15.78 -3.23
N ALA A 33 3.19 -14.54 -2.84
CA ALA A 33 4.10 -13.68 -2.11
C ALA A 33 3.36 -12.65 -1.25
N SER A 34 3.98 -12.25 -0.15
CA SER A 34 3.60 -11.08 0.64
C SER A 34 4.81 -10.16 0.79
N ILE A 35 4.57 -8.87 0.79
CA ILE A 35 5.61 -7.85 0.89
C ILE A 35 5.21 -6.86 1.97
N SER A 36 6.12 -6.60 2.90
CA SER A 36 5.96 -5.54 3.89
C SER A 36 6.49 -4.23 3.32
N ILE A 37 5.78 -3.16 3.56
CA ILE A 37 6.16 -1.79 3.19
C ILE A 37 6.13 -0.89 4.42
N SER A 38 6.80 0.25 4.35
CA SER A 38 6.72 1.27 5.39
C SER A 38 5.54 2.21 5.17
N ASP A 39 5.08 2.86 6.24
CA ASP A 39 4.07 3.93 6.17
C ASP A 39 4.53 5.07 5.26
N LEU A 40 5.83 5.38 5.25
CA LEU A 40 6.42 6.36 4.36
C LEU A 40 6.23 6.01 2.88
N ASP A 41 6.33 4.74 2.53
CA ASP A 41 6.12 4.29 1.15
C ASP A 41 4.65 4.37 0.75
N ALA A 42 3.73 4.07 1.67
CA ALA A 42 2.30 4.27 1.47
C ALA A 42 1.98 5.76 1.25
N ALA A 43 2.53 6.65 2.08
CA ALA A 43 2.37 8.10 1.95
C ALA A 43 2.91 8.64 0.61
N LYS A 44 4.06 8.14 0.14
CA LYS A 44 4.59 8.48 -1.20
C LYS A 44 3.65 8.02 -2.31
N ALA A 45 3.06 6.84 -2.19
CA ALA A 45 2.10 6.33 -3.16
C ALA A 45 0.81 7.17 -3.20
N MET A 46 0.30 7.62 -2.05
CA MET A 46 -0.83 8.55 -1.97
C MET A 46 -0.55 9.84 -2.75
N ARG A 47 0.59 10.47 -2.51
CA ARG A 47 1.01 11.68 -3.24
C ARG A 47 1.19 11.42 -4.73
N CYS A 48 1.73 10.26 -5.10
CA CYS A 48 1.87 9.87 -6.50
C CYS A 48 0.53 9.81 -7.21
N LEU A 49 -0.52 9.28 -6.58
CA LEU A 49 -1.88 9.25 -7.13
C LEU A 49 -2.50 10.64 -7.21
N LYS A 50 -2.37 11.45 -6.15
CA LYS A 50 -2.94 12.81 -6.10
C LYS A 50 -2.33 13.74 -7.14
N PHE A 51 -1.00 13.70 -7.31
CA PHE A 51 -0.27 14.65 -8.15
C PHE A 51 0.17 14.07 -9.51
N ARG A 52 -0.43 12.95 -9.95
CA ARG A 52 -0.07 12.33 -11.22
C ARG A 52 -0.35 13.25 -12.42
N LYS A 53 0.70 13.49 -13.21
CA LYS A 53 0.68 14.43 -14.34
C LYS A 53 0.00 13.88 -15.62
N ARG A 54 -0.21 12.55 -15.72
CA ARG A 54 -0.65 11.89 -16.96
C ARG A 54 -2.10 11.44 -16.97
N SER A 55 -2.90 11.76 -15.94
CA SER A 55 -4.32 11.41 -15.90
C SER A 55 -5.17 12.66 -15.80
N GLN A 56 -6.29 12.67 -16.50
CA GLN A 56 -7.32 13.71 -16.37
C GLN A 56 -8.04 13.65 -15.02
N TYR A 57 -7.90 12.53 -14.28
CA TYR A 57 -8.57 12.32 -13.01
C TYR A 57 -7.55 12.11 -11.90
N ALA A 58 -7.63 12.92 -10.86
CA ALA A 58 -6.97 12.64 -9.58
C ALA A 58 -7.69 11.48 -8.91
N ILE A 59 -6.91 10.54 -8.36
CA ILE A 59 -7.47 9.44 -7.57
C ILE A 59 -7.19 9.76 -6.11
N GLU A 60 -8.25 9.89 -5.33
CA GLU A 60 -8.16 10.01 -3.88
C GLU A 60 -8.29 8.61 -3.27
N ALA A 61 -7.19 8.12 -2.76
CA ALA A 61 -7.11 6.83 -2.10
C ALA A 61 -6.31 6.99 -0.81
N ALA A 62 -6.85 6.45 0.28
CA ALA A 62 -6.21 6.50 1.58
C ALA A 62 -5.01 5.55 1.67
N GLU A 63 -4.28 5.62 2.77
CA GLU A 63 -3.04 4.90 3.02
C GLU A 63 -3.20 3.38 2.89
N SER A 64 -4.29 2.81 3.44
CA SER A 64 -4.56 1.37 3.34
C SER A 64 -4.78 0.91 1.90
N ALA A 65 -5.43 1.72 1.07
CA ALA A 65 -5.64 1.43 -0.35
C ALA A 65 -4.35 1.56 -1.16
N THR A 66 -3.50 2.52 -0.82
CA THR A 66 -2.28 2.82 -1.57
C THR A 66 -1.10 1.92 -1.22
N ALA A 67 -1.18 1.16 -0.13
CA ALA A 67 -0.16 0.18 0.25
C ALA A 67 0.19 -0.77 -0.91
N ARG A 68 -0.80 -1.17 -1.70
CA ARG A 68 -0.61 -2.05 -2.86
C ARG A 68 0.13 -1.36 -4.01
N LEU A 69 -0.11 -0.07 -4.22
CA LEU A 69 0.62 0.72 -5.20
C LEU A 69 2.07 0.95 -4.74
N ALA A 70 2.29 1.24 -3.46
CA ALA A 70 3.62 1.35 -2.88
C ALA A 70 4.41 0.06 -3.08
N ASN A 71 3.79 -1.09 -2.79
CA ASN A 71 4.36 -2.41 -3.03
C ASN A 71 4.76 -2.60 -4.50
N LEU A 72 3.89 -2.25 -5.45
CA LEU A 72 4.20 -2.33 -6.88
C LEU A 72 5.41 -1.44 -7.23
N ILE A 73 5.43 -0.18 -6.79
CA ILE A 73 6.54 0.74 -7.05
C ILE A 73 7.86 0.18 -6.53
N ILE A 74 7.88 -0.36 -5.31
CA ILE A 74 9.06 -0.98 -4.71
C ILE A 74 9.48 -2.21 -5.53
N SER A 75 8.53 -3.07 -5.88
CA SER A 75 8.79 -4.32 -6.58
C SER A 75 9.41 -4.12 -7.97
N VAL A 76 8.94 -3.13 -8.74
CA VAL A 76 9.46 -2.85 -10.08
C VAL A 76 10.81 -2.13 -10.05
N ASN A 77 11.10 -1.37 -8.99
CA ASN A 77 12.34 -0.64 -8.81
C ASN A 77 13.44 -1.43 -8.07
N THR A 78 13.11 -2.60 -7.53
CA THR A 78 14.07 -3.47 -6.84
C THR A 78 14.37 -4.69 -7.72
N PRO A 79 15.55 -4.79 -8.36
CA PRO A 79 15.84 -5.87 -9.32
C PRO A 79 15.62 -7.27 -8.76
N ALA A 80 16.01 -7.50 -7.51
CA ALA A 80 15.82 -8.80 -6.84
C ALA A 80 14.34 -9.16 -6.67
N LEU A 81 13.47 -8.19 -6.30
CA LEU A 81 12.03 -8.40 -6.19
C LEU A 81 11.40 -8.60 -7.58
N LYS A 82 11.79 -7.77 -8.54
CA LYS A 82 11.32 -7.90 -9.93
C LYS A 82 11.58 -9.30 -10.48
N GLN A 83 12.77 -9.83 -10.25
CA GLN A 83 13.13 -11.18 -10.68
C GLN A 83 12.33 -12.25 -9.92
N LYS A 84 12.27 -12.14 -8.60
CA LYS A 84 11.55 -13.10 -7.74
C LYS A 84 10.06 -13.17 -8.05
N LEU A 85 9.44 -12.03 -8.35
CA LEU A 85 8.03 -11.91 -8.73
C LEU A 85 7.78 -12.14 -10.23
N LYS A 86 8.84 -12.43 -11.01
CA LYS A 86 8.76 -12.67 -12.46
C LYS A 86 8.07 -11.53 -13.23
N ILE A 87 8.31 -10.28 -12.80
CA ILE A 87 7.77 -9.10 -13.48
C ILE A 87 8.59 -8.87 -14.76
N ASP A 88 7.96 -9.03 -15.91
CA ASP A 88 8.57 -8.82 -17.22
C ASP A 88 8.63 -7.33 -17.62
N ASN A 89 8.99 -7.06 -18.88
CA ASN A 89 9.12 -5.69 -19.38
C ASN A 89 7.78 -5.05 -19.81
N LYS A 90 6.70 -5.83 -19.89
CA LYS A 90 5.35 -5.36 -20.24
C LYS A 90 4.29 -6.04 -19.37
N PRO A 91 4.39 -5.93 -18.04
CA PRO A 91 3.50 -6.63 -17.15
C PRO A 91 2.10 -6.02 -17.23
N GLN A 92 1.08 -6.87 -17.16
CA GLN A 92 -0.30 -6.46 -16.89
C GLN A 92 -0.55 -6.65 -15.40
N ILE A 93 -0.79 -5.57 -14.68
CA ILE A 93 -0.89 -5.58 -13.22
C ILE A 93 -2.22 -4.96 -12.80
N LEU A 94 -2.99 -5.72 -12.04
CA LEU A 94 -4.21 -5.24 -11.40
C LEU A 94 -3.89 -4.83 -9.96
N VAL A 95 -4.17 -3.58 -9.62
CA VAL A 95 -4.10 -3.06 -8.25
C VAL A 95 -5.51 -2.71 -7.78
N ILE A 96 -5.93 -3.30 -6.67
CA ILE A 96 -7.26 -3.07 -6.11
C ILE A 96 -7.16 -2.06 -4.98
N GLY A 97 -7.76 -0.88 -5.15
CA GLY A 97 -7.97 0.10 -4.08
C GLY A 97 -9.27 -0.18 -3.35
N SER A 98 -9.22 -0.37 -2.04
CA SER A 98 -10.39 -0.74 -1.22
C SER A 98 -10.87 0.38 -0.29
N GLU A 99 -10.17 1.53 -0.27
CA GLU A 99 -10.47 2.62 0.63
C GLU A 99 -10.28 3.98 -0.06
N GLY A 100 -11.27 4.85 0.09
CA GLY A 100 -11.20 6.24 -0.32
C GLY A 100 -10.65 7.14 0.78
N ASN A 101 -10.86 8.45 0.66
CA ASN A 101 -10.50 9.44 1.67
C ASN A 101 -11.53 9.40 2.82
N THR A 102 -11.38 8.44 3.73
CA THR A 102 -12.28 8.23 4.88
C THR A 102 -11.88 9.06 6.10
N ASP A 103 -10.63 9.53 6.17
CA ASP A 103 -10.10 10.45 7.17
C ASP A 103 -9.47 11.66 6.46
N PRO A 104 -10.27 12.72 6.17
CA PRO A 104 -9.79 13.87 5.41
C PRO A 104 -8.66 14.65 6.09
N ASP A 105 -8.64 14.67 7.42
CA ASP A 105 -7.61 15.39 8.17
C ASP A 105 -6.26 14.69 8.07
N ASN A 106 -6.23 13.38 8.28
CA ASN A 106 -5.03 12.58 8.11
C ASN A 106 -4.55 12.56 6.65
N TYR A 107 -5.50 12.41 5.72
CA TYR A 107 -5.21 12.47 4.29
C TYR A 107 -4.50 13.79 3.91
N THR A 108 -5.01 14.92 4.39
CA THR A 108 -4.45 16.25 4.12
C THR A 108 -3.03 16.37 4.67
N LYS A 109 -2.79 15.94 5.90
CA LYS A 109 -1.45 15.94 6.53
C LYS A 109 -0.45 15.11 5.73
N ILE A 110 -0.85 13.93 5.25
CA ILE A 110 -0.01 13.06 4.43
C ILE A 110 0.30 13.71 3.07
N ILE A 111 -0.71 14.29 2.43
CA ILE A 111 -0.54 14.94 1.12
C ILE A 111 0.30 16.20 1.22
N SER A 112 0.14 17.04 2.26
CA SER A 112 0.91 18.26 2.49
C SER A 112 2.36 17.99 2.92
N ASN A 113 2.72 16.76 3.21
CA ASN A 113 4.07 16.37 3.67
C ASN A 113 4.39 16.78 5.12
N GLU A 114 3.41 17.18 5.90
CA GLU A 114 3.62 17.62 7.29
C GLU A 114 4.15 16.48 8.17
N LEU A 115 3.68 15.24 7.94
CA LEU A 115 4.13 14.06 8.70
C LEU A 115 5.58 13.63 8.43
N LEU A 116 6.21 14.12 7.36
CA LEU A 116 7.61 13.80 7.05
C LEU A 116 8.62 14.78 7.66
N SER A 117 8.14 15.87 8.25
CA SER A 117 8.98 16.88 8.91
C SER A 117 9.21 16.57 10.39
N GLU A 118 8.53 15.56 10.95
CA GLU A 118 8.62 15.20 12.37
C GLU A 118 9.54 13.99 12.65
N THR A 119 10.16 13.43 11.61
CA THR A 119 11.17 12.35 11.72
C THR A 119 12.55 12.80 11.25
#